data_25d8447ee8082b18a624e2a15f936a6e
#
_entry.id   25d8447ee8082b18a624e2a15f936a6e
#
_cell.length_a   1.000
_cell.length_b   1.000
_cell.length_c   1.000
_cell.angle_alpha   90.00
_cell.angle_beta   90.00
_cell.angle_gamma   90.00
#
_symmetry.space_group_name_H-M   'P 1'
#
loop_
_entity.id
_entity.type
_entity.pdbx_description
1 polymer ?
#
loop_
_entity_poly.entity_id
_entity_poly.type
_entity_poly.pdbx_seq_one_letter_code
_entity_poly.pdbx_strand_id
1 'polypeptide(L)'
;DEVGVGRIVLAGPVLAEGYIGPPGAPPPRSARPVRSAFFRTGPRELATADRGRLDALPDGSTRLTVLGRLDDIIVTGGIKVDPWDVEQVLTGLPGVAQACVVGVPDRTWGSAVVAAVVPEAGAAVDGEGLRRRARERLDGAHAPKRILVVPELPLRGPGKTDRRAVAALCRAMRGLPGPSEAVAARS
;
A
#
# COMPACT_ATOMS: atom_id res chain seq x y z
N ASP A 1 15.99 -9.14 5.18
CA ASP A 1 16.15 -8.26 4.02
C ASP A 1 16.40 -9.15 2.81
N GLU A 2 15.44 -9.20 1.87
CA GLU A 2 15.62 -9.89 0.59
C GLU A 2 16.74 -9.22 -0.20
N VAL A 3 17.63 -10.02 -0.79
CA VAL A 3 18.74 -9.53 -1.61
C VAL A 3 18.16 -8.71 -2.77
N GLY A 4 18.62 -7.48 -2.93
CA GLY A 4 18.18 -6.56 -3.98
C GLY A 4 16.95 -5.71 -3.68
N VAL A 5 16.29 -5.89 -2.53
CA VAL A 5 15.14 -5.06 -2.11
C VAL A 5 15.59 -4.00 -1.12
N GLY A 6 15.19 -2.75 -1.36
CA GLY A 6 15.57 -1.65 -0.48
C GLY A 6 14.85 -0.34 -0.79
N ARG A 7 15.25 0.71 -0.06
CA ARG A 7 14.80 2.08 -0.35
C ARG A 7 15.37 2.54 -1.68
N ILE A 8 14.53 3.16 -2.50
CA ILE A 8 14.99 3.80 -3.74
C ILE A 8 15.69 5.10 -3.38
N VAL A 9 16.97 5.21 -3.79
CA VAL A 9 17.76 6.42 -3.69
C VAL A 9 18.07 6.92 -5.10
N LEU A 10 17.75 8.17 -5.37
CA LEU A 10 18.04 8.83 -6.65
C LEU A 10 19.30 9.69 -6.48
N ALA A 11 20.20 9.61 -7.45
CA ALA A 11 21.41 10.42 -7.49
C ALA A 11 21.62 11.01 -8.89
N GLY A 12 22.31 12.13 -8.98
CA GLY A 12 22.73 12.71 -10.23
C GLY A 12 22.25 14.13 -10.52
N PRO A 13 22.59 14.68 -11.70
CA PRO A 13 22.34 16.08 -12.06
C PRO A 13 20.85 16.41 -12.27
N VAL A 14 20.00 15.39 -12.47
CA VAL A 14 18.55 15.58 -12.67
C VAL A 14 17.78 15.87 -11.39
N LEU A 15 18.42 15.79 -10.22
CA LEU A 15 17.77 16.07 -8.95
C LEU A 15 17.47 17.56 -8.81
N ALA A 16 16.21 17.88 -8.51
CA ALA A 16 15.80 19.24 -8.18
C ALA A 16 16.54 19.76 -6.94
N GLU A 17 16.77 21.07 -6.87
CA GLU A 17 17.46 21.69 -5.72
C GLU A 17 16.61 21.69 -4.45
N GLY A 18 15.29 21.57 -4.59
CA GLY A 18 14.36 21.53 -3.48
C GLY A 18 12.92 21.76 -3.95
N TYR A 19 12.05 21.91 -2.97
CA TYR A 19 10.65 22.27 -3.21
C TYR A 19 10.48 23.77 -3.04
N ILE A 20 9.74 24.40 -3.97
CA ILE A 20 9.32 25.80 -3.82
C ILE A 20 8.06 25.76 -2.96
N GLY A 21 8.16 26.32 -1.77
CA GLY A 21 7.03 26.53 -0.85
C GLY A 21 6.69 28.01 -0.70
N PRO A 22 5.58 28.37 -0.03
CA PRO A 22 5.31 29.73 0.35
C PRO A 22 6.49 30.31 1.14
N PRO A 23 6.80 31.62 1.02
CA PRO A 23 7.87 32.25 1.77
C PRO A 23 7.70 31.98 3.28
N GLY A 24 8.77 31.47 3.93
CA GLY A 24 8.77 31.16 5.36
C GLY A 24 8.19 29.79 5.77
N ALA A 25 7.62 29.02 4.84
CA ALA A 25 7.18 27.67 5.17
C ALA A 25 8.37 26.69 5.24
N PRO A 26 8.45 25.85 6.28
CA PRO A 26 9.45 24.81 6.31
C PRO A 26 9.17 23.77 5.21
N PRO A 27 10.19 23.20 4.54
CA PRO A 27 9.99 22.16 3.54
C PRO A 27 9.23 20.97 4.17
N PRO A 28 8.32 20.33 3.41
CA PRO A 28 7.61 19.16 3.90
C PRO A 28 8.62 18.10 4.37
N ARG A 29 8.30 17.34 5.42
CA ARG A 29 9.20 16.35 6.02
C ARG A 29 9.69 15.30 5.01
N SER A 30 8.88 14.98 4.01
CA SER A 30 9.22 14.10 2.89
C SER A 30 10.23 14.71 1.90
N ALA A 31 10.44 16.02 1.95
CA ALA A 31 11.30 16.77 1.05
C ALA A 31 12.62 17.19 1.70
N ARG A 32 12.88 16.78 2.94
CA ARG A 32 14.19 17.06 3.55
C ARG A 32 15.23 16.22 2.83
N PRO A 33 16.26 16.86 2.21
CA PRO A 33 17.41 16.12 1.78
C PRO A 33 17.92 15.37 3.01
N VAL A 34 18.17 14.08 2.87
CA VAL A 34 18.89 13.33 3.92
C VAL A 34 20.26 13.96 3.98
N ARG A 35 20.44 14.88 4.90
CA ARG A 35 21.78 15.31 5.30
C ARG A 35 22.39 14.12 6.04
N SER A 36 22.90 13.16 5.28
CA SER A 36 23.86 12.23 5.81
C SER A 36 25.07 13.09 6.25
N ALA A 37 25.38 13.03 7.53
CA ALA A 37 26.56 13.73 8.09
C ALA A 37 27.87 13.29 7.42
N PHE A 38 27.84 12.29 6.54
CA PHE A 38 28.96 11.71 5.83
C PHE A 38 29.21 12.29 4.42
N PHE A 39 28.28 13.05 3.81
CA PHE A 39 28.43 13.52 2.42
C PHE A 39 28.52 15.04 2.32
N ARG A 40 29.60 15.61 2.84
CA ARG A 40 29.91 17.04 2.59
C ARG A 40 30.53 17.29 1.21
N THR A 41 30.87 16.24 0.43
CA THR A 41 31.58 16.34 -0.87
C THR A 41 31.12 15.31 -1.92
N GLY A 42 30.05 14.53 -1.68
CA GLY A 42 29.52 13.50 -2.60
C GLY A 42 28.44 14.00 -3.57
N PRO A 43 28.04 13.18 -4.55
CA PRO A 43 26.93 13.51 -5.44
C PRO A 43 25.65 13.76 -4.63
N ARG A 44 24.82 14.68 -5.13
CA ARG A 44 23.51 14.95 -4.51
C ARG A 44 22.64 13.69 -4.58
N GLU A 45 22.10 13.29 -3.45
CA GLU A 45 21.25 12.11 -3.33
C GLU A 45 19.92 12.47 -2.70
N LEU A 46 18.83 11.87 -3.21
CA LEU A 46 17.49 11.94 -2.67
C LEU A 46 17.04 10.53 -2.25
N ALA A 47 16.99 10.28 -0.94
CA ALA A 47 16.36 9.08 -0.42
C ALA A 47 14.84 9.25 -0.46
N THR A 48 14.18 8.52 -1.36
CA THR A 48 12.73 8.55 -1.49
C THR A 48 12.07 7.78 -0.34
N ALA A 49 10.75 7.87 -0.21
CA ALA A 49 10.00 6.97 0.67
C ALA A 49 9.58 5.68 -0.08
N ASP A 50 10.01 5.50 -1.31
CA ASP A 50 9.62 4.35 -2.11
C ASP A 50 10.60 3.19 -1.91
N ARG A 51 10.06 1.98 -1.93
CA ARG A 51 10.78 0.70 -1.88
C ARG A 51 10.81 0.09 -3.27
N GLY A 52 11.94 -0.48 -3.67
CA GLY A 52 12.07 -1.13 -4.96
C GLY A 52 12.99 -2.34 -4.91
N ARG A 53 12.97 -3.09 -5.99
CA ARG A 53 13.86 -4.21 -6.25
C ARG A 53 14.63 -3.95 -7.53
N LEU A 54 15.93 -4.26 -7.50
CA LEU A 54 16.79 -4.26 -8.67
C LEU A 54 16.99 -5.70 -9.16
N ASP A 55 16.57 -5.95 -10.38
CA ASP A 55 16.73 -7.24 -11.04
C ASP A 55 17.76 -7.09 -12.18
N ALA A 56 18.81 -7.91 -12.19
CA ALA A 56 19.72 -8.00 -13.32
C ALA A 56 19.02 -8.73 -14.49
N LEU A 57 19.12 -8.17 -15.69
CA LEU A 57 18.55 -8.77 -16.88
C LEU A 57 19.63 -9.54 -17.68
N PRO A 58 19.23 -10.51 -18.53
CA PRO A 58 20.18 -11.32 -19.30
C PRO A 58 21.06 -10.51 -20.26
N ASP A 59 20.63 -9.33 -20.68
CA ASP A 59 21.38 -8.39 -21.53
C ASP A 59 22.39 -7.54 -20.78
N GLY A 60 22.57 -7.77 -19.46
CA GLY A 60 23.47 -7.01 -18.59
C GLY A 60 22.86 -5.70 -18.08
N SER A 61 21.65 -5.34 -18.48
CA SER A 61 20.93 -4.18 -17.95
C SER A 61 20.29 -4.51 -16.60
N THR A 62 19.81 -3.47 -15.90
CA THR A 62 19.15 -3.60 -14.61
C THR A 62 17.73 -3.04 -14.70
N ARG A 63 16.76 -3.79 -14.19
CA ARG A 63 15.38 -3.34 -14.05
C ARG A 63 15.09 -2.94 -12.62
N LEU A 64 14.61 -1.72 -12.42
CA LEU A 64 14.06 -1.28 -11.14
C LEU A 64 12.55 -1.54 -11.13
N THR A 65 12.10 -2.37 -10.21
CA THR A 65 10.67 -2.59 -9.91
C THR A 65 10.31 -1.82 -8.65
N VAL A 66 9.36 -0.87 -8.74
CA VAL A 66 8.85 -0.16 -7.57
C VAL A 66 7.82 -1.05 -6.88
N LEU A 67 8.08 -1.38 -5.60
CA LEU A 67 7.25 -2.30 -4.81
C LEU A 67 6.21 -1.57 -3.94
N GLY A 68 6.38 -0.28 -3.69
CA GLY A 68 5.47 0.50 -2.85
C GLY A 68 6.20 1.52 -2.00
N ARG A 69 5.53 2.01 -0.94
CA ARG A 69 6.07 3.03 -0.05
C ARG A 69 6.42 2.46 1.32
N LEU A 70 7.56 2.87 1.85
CA LEU A 70 7.98 2.53 3.21
C LEU A 70 7.00 3.07 4.27
N ASP A 71 6.36 4.22 3.96
CA ASP A 71 5.39 4.86 4.87
C ASP A 71 4.04 4.11 4.92
N ASP A 72 3.76 3.23 3.94
CA ASP A 72 2.52 2.48 3.85
C ASP A 72 2.59 1.12 4.57
N ILE A 73 3.77 0.69 5.02
CA ILE A 73 3.96 -0.57 5.75
C ILE A 73 3.03 -0.62 6.96
N ILE A 74 2.24 -1.68 7.05
CA ILE A 74 1.30 -1.90 8.14
C ILE A 74 2.00 -2.74 9.22
N VAL A 75 1.99 -2.24 10.47
CA VAL A 75 2.50 -3.02 11.61
C VAL A 75 1.30 -3.62 12.34
N THR A 76 1.14 -4.94 12.26
CA THR A 76 0.06 -5.71 12.89
C THR A 76 0.64 -6.75 13.83
N GLY A 77 0.37 -6.64 15.14
CA GLY A 77 0.92 -7.58 16.14
C GLY A 77 2.44 -7.68 16.12
N GLY A 78 3.15 -6.60 15.80
CA GLY A 78 4.61 -6.58 15.67
C GLY A 78 5.15 -7.06 14.31
N ILE A 79 4.30 -7.58 13.44
CA ILE A 79 4.68 -8.05 12.09
C ILE A 79 4.50 -6.90 11.10
N LYS A 80 5.49 -6.70 10.24
CA LYS A 80 5.45 -5.73 9.14
C LYS A 80 4.81 -6.37 7.93
N VAL A 81 3.70 -5.82 7.48
CA VAL A 81 2.97 -6.25 6.28
C VAL A 81 3.10 -5.19 5.21
N ASP A 82 3.61 -5.56 4.05
CA ASP A 82 3.61 -4.68 2.89
C ASP A 82 2.23 -4.75 2.21
N PRO A 83 1.53 -3.61 2.10
CA PRO A 83 0.25 -3.57 1.39
C PRO A 83 0.36 -4.07 -0.05
N TRP A 84 1.47 -3.78 -0.74
CA TRP A 84 1.68 -4.17 -2.13
C TRP A 84 1.64 -5.69 -2.32
N ASP A 85 2.32 -6.45 -1.45
CA ASP A 85 2.34 -7.92 -1.53
C ASP A 85 0.94 -8.52 -1.39
N VAL A 86 0.16 -7.97 -0.46
CA VAL A 86 -1.24 -8.39 -0.24
C VAL A 86 -2.13 -7.99 -1.42
N GLU A 87 -1.93 -6.78 -1.99
CA GLU A 87 -2.64 -6.29 -3.17
C GLU A 87 -2.38 -7.17 -4.39
N GLN A 88 -1.14 -7.63 -4.60
CA GLN A 88 -0.79 -8.56 -5.68
C GLN A 88 -1.55 -9.89 -5.56
N VAL A 89 -1.65 -10.44 -4.35
CA VAL A 89 -2.42 -11.67 -4.13
C VAL A 89 -3.91 -11.43 -4.39
N LEU A 90 -4.47 -10.32 -3.92
CA LEU A 90 -5.89 -10.02 -4.10
C LEU A 90 -6.25 -9.78 -5.57
N THR A 91 -5.44 -9.02 -6.31
CA THR A 91 -5.65 -8.77 -7.74
C THR A 91 -5.42 -10.03 -8.61
N GLY A 92 -4.67 -11.01 -8.11
CA GLY A 92 -4.54 -12.33 -8.72
C GLY A 92 -5.71 -13.29 -8.43
N LEU A 93 -6.73 -12.87 -7.65
CA LEU A 93 -7.94 -13.66 -7.43
C LEU A 93 -8.96 -13.41 -8.56
N PRO A 94 -9.64 -14.46 -9.06
CA PRO A 94 -10.66 -14.31 -10.09
C PRO A 94 -11.76 -13.33 -9.68
N GLY A 95 -12.11 -12.42 -10.58
CA GLY A 95 -13.15 -11.42 -10.41
C GLY A 95 -12.73 -10.14 -9.71
N VAL A 96 -11.44 -9.95 -9.44
CA VAL A 96 -10.87 -8.75 -8.80
C VAL A 96 -10.15 -7.89 -9.82
N ALA A 97 -10.67 -6.69 -10.11
CA ALA A 97 -10.05 -5.73 -11.01
C ALA A 97 -8.99 -4.86 -10.29
N GLN A 98 -9.28 -4.42 -9.06
CA GLN A 98 -8.38 -3.58 -8.27
C GLN A 98 -8.47 -3.93 -6.80
N ALA A 99 -7.38 -3.72 -6.08
CA ALA A 99 -7.33 -3.85 -4.63
C ALA A 99 -6.51 -2.71 -4.01
N CYS A 100 -6.94 -2.25 -2.84
CA CYS A 100 -6.16 -1.34 -2.01
C CYS A 100 -6.17 -1.85 -0.57
N VAL A 101 -4.99 -2.08 -0.01
CA VAL A 101 -4.79 -2.64 1.33
C VAL A 101 -4.30 -1.54 2.26
N VAL A 102 -4.94 -1.41 3.41
CA VAL A 102 -4.62 -0.38 4.40
C VAL A 102 -4.64 -0.94 5.82
N GLY A 103 -3.91 -0.29 6.71
CA GLY A 103 -4.00 -0.53 8.15
C GLY A 103 -5.11 0.31 8.77
N VAL A 104 -5.96 -0.31 9.59
CA VAL A 104 -6.92 0.41 10.43
C VAL A 104 -6.64 0.13 11.90
N PRO A 105 -6.84 1.11 12.82
CA PRO A 105 -6.62 0.88 14.24
C PRO A 105 -7.38 -0.35 14.76
N ASP A 106 -6.70 -1.18 15.52
CA ASP A 106 -7.24 -2.40 16.12
C ASP A 106 -6.79 -2.53 17.57
N ARG A 107 -7.71 -2.91 18.47
CA ARG A 107 -7.42 -2.98 19.91
C ARG A 107 -6.46 -4.11 20.27
N THR A 108 -6.48 -5.20 19.53
CA THR A 108 -5.67 -6.40 19.80
C THR A 108 -4.32 -6.34 19.12
N TRP A 109 -4.30 -5.86 17.88
CA TRP A 109 -3.12 -5.94 17.00
C TRP A 109 -2.45 -4.59 16.75
N GLY A 110 -2.93 -3.50 17.38
CA GLY A 110 -2.51 -2.13 17.10
C GLY A 110 -3.03 -1.64 15.73
N SER A 111 -2.81 -2.40 14.68
CA SER A 111 -3.43 -2.21 13.37
C SER A 111 -3.93 -3.54 12.82
N ALA A 112 -5.09 -3.53 12.18
CA ALA A 112 -5.59 -4.65 11.38
C ALA A 112 -5.38 -4.37 9.90
N VAL A 113 -4.91 -5.37 9.18
CA VAL A 113 -4.85 -5.35 7.70
C VAL A 113 -6.27 -5.49 7.17
N VAL A 114 -6.72 -4.54 6.35
CA VAL A 114 -8.01 -4.55 5.68
C VAL A 114 -7.86 -4.16 4.22
N ALA A 115 -8.77 -4.61 3.36
CA ALA A 115 -8.73 -4.31 1.94
C ALA A 115 -10.04 -3.74 1.43
N ALA A 116 -9.97 -2.83 0.46
CA ALA A 116 -11.05 -2.50 -0.43
C ALA A 116 -10.76 -3.09 -1.82
N VAL A 117 -11.76 -3.71 -2.44
CA VAL A 117 -11.63 -4.41 -3.72
C VAL A 117 -12.70 -3.91 -4.67
N VAL A 118 -12.30 -3.65 -5.92
CA VAL A 118 -13.21 -3.37 -7.03
C VAL A 118 -13.35 -4.63 -7.86
N PRO A 119 -14.59 -5.13 -8.09
CA PRO A 119 -14.80 -6.30 -8.93
C PRO A 119 -14.50 -6.02 -10.41
N GLU A 120 -14.15 -7.05 -11.15
CA GLU A 120 -14.18 -7.00 -12.62
C GLU A 120 -15.60 -6.76 -13.11
N ALA A 121 -15.73 -6.16 -14.30
CA ALA A 121 -17.06 -5.90 -14.89
C ALA A 121 -17.87 -7.20 -15.05
N GLY A 122 -19.06 -7.22 -14.44
CA GLY A 122 -19.94 -8.38 -14.46
C GLY A 122 -19.58 -9.51 -13.47
N ALA A 123 -18.51 -9.39 -12.72
CA ALA A 123 -18.14 -10.37 -11.71
C ALA A 123 -18.94 -10.19 -10.41
N ALA A 124 -19.54 -11.27 -9.92
CA ALA A 124 -20.16 -11.33 -8.60
C ALA A 124 -19.13 -11.84 -7.59
N VAL A 125 -18.56 -10.95 -6.81
CA VAL A 125 -17.63 -11.30 -5.72
C VAL A 125 -18.17 -10.80 -4.39
N ASP A 126 -17.92 -11.56 -3.33
CA ASP A 126 -18.22 -11.14 -1.96
C ASP A 126 -16.92 -11.06 -1.14
N GLY A 127 -16.90 -10.15 -0.16
CA GLY A 127 -15.72 -9.89 0.64
C GLY A 127 -15.28 -11.09 1.48
N GLU A 128 -16.21 -11.91 1.95
CA GLU A 128 -15.90 -13.08 2.79
C GLU A 128 -15.31 -14.22 1.97
N GLY A 129 -15.86 -14.46 0.77
CA GLY A 129 -15.33 -15.43 -0.20
C GLY A 129 -13.91 -15.05 -0.65
N LEU A 130 -13.68 -13.75 -0.93
CA LEU A 130 -12.35 -13.24 -1.25
C LEU A 130 -11.39 -13.42 -0.07
N ARG A 131 -11.82 -13.10 1.15
CA ARG A 131 -11.02 -13.25 2.38
C ARG A 131 -10.61 -14.71 2.61
N ARG A 132 -11.50 -15.66 2.42
CA ARG A 132 -11.20 -17.10 2.52
C ARG A 132 -10.13 -17.51 1.51
N ARG A 133 -10.28 -17.14 0.24
CA ARG A 133 -9.29 -17.42 -0.83
C ARG A 133 -7.96 -16.74 -0.59
N ALA A 134 -7.95 -15.52 -0.06
CA ALA A 134 -6.72 -14.82 0.29
C ALA A 134 -5.95 -15.55 1.41
N ARG A 135 -6.64 -16.13 2.41
CA ARG A 135 -6.04 -16.90 3.49
C ARG A 135 -5.39 -18.22 3.06
N GLU A 136 -5.74 -18.73 1.90
CA GLU A 136 -5.11 -19.92 1.32
C GLU A 136 -3.72 -19.60 0.73
N ARG A 137 -3.46 -18.31 0.45
CA ARG A 137 -2.24 -17.82 -0.20
C ARG A 137 -1.38 -16.91 0.69
N LEU A 138 -1.95 -16.36 1.74
CA LEU A 138 -1.31 -15.44 2.68
C LEU A 138 -1.32 -16.06 4.08
N ASP A 139 -0.24 -15.87 4.80
CA ASP A 139 -0.20 -16.26 6.22
C ASP A 139 -1.14 -15.41 7.08
N GLY A 140 -1.32 -15.82 8.35
CA GLY A 140 -2.33 -15.26 9.23
C GLY A 140 -2.20 -13.75 9.50
N ALA A 141 -1.01 -13.18 9.47
CA ALA A 141 -0.74 -11.76 9.70
C ALA A 141 -0.96 -10.93 8.43
N HIS A 142 -0.58 -11.47 7.27
CA HIS A 142 -0.72 -10.83 5.96
C HIS A 142 -2.15 -10.93 5.42
N ALA A 143 -2.91 -11.95 5.83
CA ALA A 143 -4.27 -12.12 5.37
C ALA A 143 -5.18 -11.00 5.90
N PRO A 144 -5.91 -10.28 5.02
CA PRO A 144 -6.83 -9.24 5.44
C PRO A 144 -7.86 -9.76 6.44
N LYS A 145 -8.05 -9.04 7.55
CA LYS A 145 -9.11 -9.35 8.53
C LYS A 145 -10.49 -9.12 7.96
N ARG A 146 -10.60 -8.22 6.98
CA ARG A 146 -11.83 -7.89 6.27
C ARG A 146 -11.53 -7.39 4.88
N ILE A 147 -12.37 -7.74 3.93
CA ILE A 147 -12.36 -7.23 2.55
C ILE A 147 -13.69 -6.56 2.27
N LEU A 148 -13.63 -5.32 1.84
CA LEU A 148 -14.76 -4.50 1.44
C LEU A 148 -14.86 -4.51 -0.07
N VAL A 149 -16.02 -4.85 -0.62
CA VAL A 149 -16.27 -4.73 -2.06
C VAL A 149 -16.90 -3.36 -2.32
N VAL A 150 -16.27 -2.59 -3.21
CA VAL A 150 -16.67 -1.22 -3.56
C VAL A 150 -16.77 -1.07 -5.08
N PRO A 151 -17.62 -0.16 -5.58
CA PRO A 151 -17.73 0.06 -7.03
C PRO A 151 -16.48 0.71 -7.62
N GLU A 152 -15.80 1.53 -6.83
CA GLU A 152 -14.55 2.22 -7.22
C GLU A 152 -13.69 2.53 -6.01
N LEU A 153 -12.38 2.66 -6.21
CA LEU A 153 -11.46 3.14 -5.17
C LEU A 153 -11.44 4.68 -5.16
N PRO A 154 -11.46 5.32 -3.97
CA PRO A 154 -11.24 6.75 -3.86
C PRO A 154 -9.90 7.16 -4.49
N LEU A 155 -9.91 8.21 -5.31
CA LEU A 155 -8.72 8.71 -5.97
C LEU A 155 -8.29 10.06 -5.38
N ARG A 156 -6.97 10.28 -5.36
CA ARG A 156 -6.34 11.55 -5.02
C ARG A 156 -5.56 12.07 -6.22
N GLY A 157 -5.96 13.25 -6.72
CA GLY A 157 -5.32 13.84 -7.90
C GLY A 157 -5.46 12.96 -9.14
N PRO A 158 -4.57 13.07 -10.13
CA PRO A 158 -4.69 12.32 -11.38
C PRO A 158 -4.37 10.84 -11.19
N GLY A 159 -5.41 10.01 -10.93
CA GLY A 159 -5.34 8.55 -11.00
C GLY A 159 -4.65 7.82 -9.85
N LYS A 160 -4.26 8.49 -8.75
CA LYS A 160 -3.65 7.83 -7.59
C LYS A 160 -4.70 7.45 -6.55
N THR A 161 -4.70 6.20 -6.10
CA THR A 161 -5.57 5.74 -5.01
C THR A 161 -5.29 6.53 -3.72
N ASP A 162 -6.35 7.08 -3.11
CA ASP A 162 -6.28 7.73 -1.80
C ASP A 162 -6.41 6.69 -0.69
N ARG A 163 -5.27 6.13 -0.24
CA ARG A 163 -5.22 5.15 0.86
C ARG A 163 -5.83 5.67 2.16
N ARG A 164 -5.79 7.00 2.41
CA ARG A 164 -6.39 7.60 3.60
C ARG A 164 -7.90 7.57 3.54
N ALA A 165 -8.47 7.89 2.38
CA ALA A 165 -9.91 7.80 2.13
C ALA A 165 -10.39 6.34 2.19
N VAL A 166 -9.63 5.39 1.62
CA VAL A 166 -9.90 3.94 1.73
C VAL A 166 -9.89 3.51 3.20
N ALA A 167 -8.90 3.93 4.00
CA ALA A 167 -8.84 3.60 5.42
C ALA A 167 -10.02 4.19 6.21
N ALA A 168 -10.47 5.40 5.87
CA ALA A 168 -11.65 6.02 6.47
C ALA A 168 -12.92 5.23 6.12
N LEU A 169 -13.08 4.82 4.86
CA LEU A 169 -14.19 3.99 4.38
C LEU A 169 -14.24 2.65 5.13
N CYS A 170 -13.10 1.95 5.21
CA CYS A 170 -12.98 0.69 5.93
C CYS A 170 -13.27 0.79 7.43
N ARG A 171 -12.99 1.95 8.05
CA ARG A 171 -13.33 2.24 9.46
C ARG A 171 -14.82 2.47 9.64
N ALA A 172 -15.44 3.29 8.77
CA ALA A 172 -16.86 3.61 8.86
C ALA A 172 -17.74 2.36 8.76
N MET A 173 -17.36 1.39 7.93
CA MET A 173 -18.10 0.14 7.74
C MET A 173 -17.76 -0.96 8.77
N ARG A 174 -16.99 -0.65 9.81
CA ARG A 174 -16.62 -1.60 10.88
C ARG A 174 -17.84 -2.05 11.71
N GLY A 175 -18.92 -1.28 11.74
CA GLY A 175 -20.15 -1.53 12.48
C GLY A 175 -21.33 -2.03 11.65
N LEU A 176 -21.18 -2.16 10.32
CA LEU A 176 -22.26 -2.67 9.48
C LEU A 176 -22.13 -4.20 9.36
N PRO A 177 -23.22 -4.95 9.60
CA PRO A 177 -23.24 -6.40 9.35
C PRO A 177 -22.90 -6.64 7.87
N GLY A 178 -22.14 -7.71 7.61
CA GLY A 178 -21.86 -8.16 6.23
C GLY A 178 -23.16 -8.44 5.48
N PRO A 179 -23.17 -8.42 4.13
CA PRO A 179 -24.37 -8.67 3.33
C PRO A 179 -25.07 -9.99 3.66
N SER A 180 -24.36 -10.97 4.21
CA SER A 180 -24.91 -12.26 4.66
C SER A 180 -25.76 -12.13 5.94
N GLU A 181 -25.46 -11.19 6.84
CA GLU A 181 -26.23 -10.97 8.07
C GLU A 181 -27.47 -10.11 7.84
N ALA A 182 -27.47 -9.26 6.80
CA ALA A 182 -28.60 -8.43 6.43
C ALA A 182 -29.77 -9.24 5.83
N VAL A 183 -29.50 -10.43 5.29
CA VAL A 183 -30.55 -11.34 4.76
C VAL A 183 -31.23 -12.11 5.90
N ALA A 184 -30.48 -12.48 6.94
CA ALA A 184 -31.02 -13.22 8.10
C ALA A 184 -31.95 -12.36 9.00
N ALA A 185 -31.82 -11.04 8.98
CA ALA A 185 -32.63 -10.12 9.80
C ALA A 185 -33.97 -9.72 9.15
N ARG A 186 -34.31 -10.25 7.97
CA ARG A 186 -35.57 -10.01 7.21
C ARG A 186 -36.42 -11.23 7.02
N SER A 187 -36.17 -12.32 7.75
CA SER A 187 -36.98 -13.54 7.76
C SER A 187 -37.77 -13.69 9.06
#